data_81a7182f76a8f39368bcac09a8233639
#
_entry.id   81a7182f76a8f39368bcac09a8233639
#
_cell.length_a   1.000
_cell.length_b   1.000
_cell.length_c   1.000
_cell.angle_alpha   90.00
_cell.angle_beta   90.00
_cell.angle_gamma   90.00
#
_symmetry.space_group_name_H-M   'P 1'
#
loop_
_entity.id
_entity.type
_entity.pdbx_description
1 polymer ?
#
loop_
_entity_poly.entity_id
_entity_poly.type
_entity_poly.pdbx_seq_one_letter_code
_entity_poly.pdbx_strand_id
1 'polypeptide(L)'
;LTTRPGAAVPEYDEESSEAESESEADESDEEAESKPLGPQQDLSPLSASAYFEQALEVNPPGNDTTFRVYLNPAVSTIGSKHGAYLVCHHGGGSSGLSFAALAKEVKAKSGGELGVLAYDCRGHGEFLD
;
A
#
# COMPACT_ATOMS: atom_id res chain seq x y z
N LEU A 1 17.58 21.63 36.47
CA LEU A 1 17.54 22.00 35.04
C LEU A 1 18.85 21.57 34.40
N THR A 2 18.88 20.39 33.78
CA THR A 2 20.08 19.84 33.12
C THR A 2 19.86 19.98 31.61
N THR A 3 20.61 20.86 30.98
CA THR A 3 20.65 21.05 29.53
C THR A 3 21.45 19.93 28.89
N ARG A 4 20.84 19.24 27.95
CA ARG A 4 21.46 18.19 27.13
C ARG A 4 22.19 18.85 25.95
N PRO A 5 23.44 18.52 25.64
CA PRO A 5 24.15 19.07 24.47
C PRO A 5 23.56 18.45 23.19
N GLY A 6 23.34 19.29 22.19
CA GLY A 6 22.84 18.91 20.89
C GLY A 6 23.86 18.06 20.13
N ALA A 7 23.38 17.00 19.51
CA ALA A 7 24.16 16.19 18.58
C ALA A 7 24.38 16.96 17.28
N ALA A 8 25.65 17.04 16.83
CA ALA A 8 26.03 17.66 15.56
C ALA A 8 25.53 16.80 14.39
N VAL A 9 24.92 17.46 13.39
CA VAL A 9 24.53 16.87 12.11
C VAL A 9 25.79 16.74 11.25
N PRO A 10 26.10 15.62 10.63
CA PRO A 10 27.22 15.51 9.70
C PRO A 10 26.93 16.27 8.42
N GLU A 11 27.84 17.13 8.01
CA GLU A 11 27.84 17.75 6.68
C GLU A 11 28.22 16.71 5.63
N TYR A 12 27.41 16.62 4.56
CA TYR A 12 27.74 15.82 3.39
C TYR A 12 28.45 16.73 2.40
N ASP A 13 29.71 16.42 2.10
CA ASP A 13 30.45 17.07 1.01
C ASP A 13 29.90 16.59 -0.33
N GLU A 14 29.37 17.53 -1.13
CA GLU A 14 29.06 17.32 -2.55
C GLU A 14 30.36 17.36 -3.36
N GLU A 15 30.96 16.22 -3.64
CA GLU A 15 31.91 16.10 -4.73
C GLU A 15 31.20 15.76 -6.02
N SER A 16 31.13 16.76 -6.89
CA SER A 16 30.72 16.64 -8.28
C SER A 16 31.83 15.95 -9.06
N SER A 17 31.56 14.74 -9.55
CA SER A 17 32.38 14.11 -10.59
C SER A 17 31.59 14.07 -11.90
N GLU A 18 31.89 15.03 -12.76
CA GLU A 18 31.56 14.98 -14.19
C GLU A 18 32.41 13.88 -14.82
N ALA A 19 31.76 12.85 -15.36
CA ALA A 19 32.36 11.89 -16.26
C ALA A 19 31.59 11.91 -17.57
N GLU A 20 32.13 12.64 -18.54
CA GLU A 20 31.78 12.49 -19.95
C GLU A 20 32.30 11.13 -20.44
N SER A 21 31.40 10.27 -20.94
CA SER A 21 31.80 9.16 -21.78
C SER A 21 30.93 9.13 -23.02
N GLU A 22 31.54 9.60 -24.12
CA GLU A 22 31.12 9.30 -25.47
C GLU A 22 31.27 7.78 -25.68
N SER A 23 30.21 7.10 -26.12
CA SER A 23 30.35 5.78 -26.71
C SER A 23 29.47 5.65 -27.95
N GLU A 24 30.18 5.32 -29.01
CA GLU A 24 29.73 5.15 -30.38
C GLU A 24 28.59 4.15 -30.51
N ALA A 25 27.68 4.46 -31.44
CA ALA A 25 26.63 3.58 -31.90
C ALA A 25 27.24 2.40 -32.64
N ASP A 26 26.98 1.18 -32.19
CA ASP A 26 27.14 -0.05 -33.00
C ASP A 26 25.73 -0.61 -33.24
N GLU A 27 25.27 -0.43 -34.49
CA GLU A 27 24.04 -1.04 -34.99
C GLU A 27 24.34 -2.52 -35.27
N SER A 28 23.83 -3.39 -34.39
CA SER A 28 23.67 -4.79 -34.73
C SER A 28 22.21 -5.19 -34.54
N ASP A 29 21.49 -5.28 -35.67
CA ASP A 29 20.19 -5.96 -35.79
C ASP A 29 20.37 -7.44 -35.43
N GLU A 30 20.15 -7.78 -34.16
CA GLU A 30 19.82 -9.14 -33.78
C GLU A 30 18.32 -9.17 -33.43
N GLU A 31 17.54 -9.80 -34.33
CA GLU A 31 16.17 -10.23 -34.02
C GLU A 31 16.22 -11.14 -32.79
N ALA A 32 15.95 -10.53 -31.62
CA ALA A 32 15.74 -11.29 -30.39
C ALA A 32 14.41 -12.02 -30.51
N GLU A 33 14.48 -13.33 -30.83
CA GLU A 33 13.36 -14.24 -30.61
C GLU A 33 12.85 -14.07 -29.17
N SER A 34 11.66 -13.48 -29.03
CA SER A 34 10.99 -13.36 -27.76
C SER A 34 10.67 -14.76 -27.23
N LYS A 35 11.47 -15.24 -26.28
CA LYS A 35 11.14 -16.44 -25.51
C LYS A 35 9.72 -16.26 -24.94
N PRO A 36 8.84 -17.28 -25.06
CA PRO A 36 7.54 -17.20 -24.43
C PRO A 36 7.74 -16.99 -22.94
N LEU A 37 7.26 -15.86 -22.44
CA LEU A 37 7.15 -15.60 -21.00
C LEU A 37 6.39 -16.78 -20.37
N GLY A 38 6.91 -17.28 -19.24
CA GLY A 38 6.28 -18.35 -18.47
C GLY A 38 4.79 -18.05 -18.17
N PRO A 39 4.09 -18.87 -17.40
CA PRO A 39 2.64 -18.79 -17.26
C PRO A 39 2.20 -17.35 -17.07
N GLN A 40 1.34 -16.85 -17.96
CA GLN A 40 0.86 -15.48 -17.95
C GLN A 40 0.28 -15.21 -16.57
N GLN A 41 0.90 -14.29 -15.83
CA GLN A 41 0.32 -13.79 -14.60
C GLN A 41 -0.98 -13.07 -14.98
N ASP A 42 -2.05 -13.43 -14.31
CA ASP A 42 -3.30 -12.71 -14.42
C ASP A 42 -3.10 -11.29 -13.86
N LEU A 43 -3.01 -10.32 -14.77
CA LEU A 43 -2.83 -8.90 -14.46
C LEU A 43 -4.17 -8.17 -14.31
N SER A 44 -5.29 -8.91 -14.17
CA SER A 44 -6.59 -8.31 -13.89
C SER A 44 -6.53 -7.52 -12.57
N PRO A 45 -7.26 -6.39 -12.47
CA PRO A 45 -7.31 -5.61 -11.24
C PRO A 45 -7.79 -6.46 -10.06
N LEU A 46 -7.18 -6.25 -8.89
CA LEU A 46 -7.61 -6.92 -7.67
C LEU A 46 -9.06 -6.55 -7.33
N SER A 47 -9.90 -7.57 -7.16
CA SER A 47 -11.25 -7.36 -6.65
C SER A 47 -11.23 -7.24 -5.14
N ALA A 48 -11.80 -6.16 -4.60
CA ALA A 48 -11.94 -5.97 -3.15
C ALA A 48 -12.63 -7.17 -2.48
N SER A 49 -13.66 -7.73 -3.12
CA SER A 49 -14.45 -8.84 -2.59
C SER A 49 -13.68 -10.16 -2.44
N ALA A 50 -12.51 -10.29 -3.06
CA ALA A 50 -11.65 -11.47 -2.89
C ALA A 50 -10.84 -11.44 -1.59
N TYR A 51 -10.74 -10.27 -0.94
CA TYR A 51 -9.84 -10.04 0.20
C TYR A 51 -10.53 -9.40 1.40
N PHE A 52 -11.57 -8.62 1.16
CA PHE A 52 -12.35 -7.93 2.19
C PHE A 52 -13.80 -8.40 2.18
N GLU A 53 -14.39 -8.56 3.35
CA GLU A 53 -15.80 -8.95 3.50
C GLU A 53 -16.75 -7.81 3.12
N GLN A 54 -16.31 -6.58 3.34
CA GLN A 54 -17.11 -5.38 3.09
C GLN A 54 -16.28 -4.32 2.39
N ALA A 55 -16.91 -3.64 1.43
CA ALA A 55 -16.43 -2.41 0.84
C ALA A 55 -17.55 -1.38 0.97
N LEU A 56 -17.28 -0.31 1.71
CA LEU A 56 -18.26 0.67 2.16
C LEU A 56 -17.89 2.07 1.67
N GLU A 57 -18.91 2.87 1.45
CA GLU A 57 -18.75 4.32 1.28
C GLU A 57 -19.18 5.01 2.57
N VAL A 58 -18.30 5.79 3.14
CA VAL A 58 -18.48 6.40 4.45
C VAL A 58 -18.31 7.92 4.37
N ASN A 59 -19.32 8.65 4.83
CA ASN A 59 -19.24 10.10 5.00
C ASN A 59 -19.09 10.42 6.49
N PRO A 60 -17.91 10.88 6.94
CA PRO A 60 -17.74 11.28 8.33
C PRO A 60 -18.64 12.46 8.69
N PRO A 61 -19.18 12.52 9.91
CA PRO A 61 -20.00 13.64 10.35
C PRO A 61 -19.28 14.98 10.19
N GLY A 62 -19.96 15.96 9.58
CA GLY A 62 -19.41 17.29 9.33
C GLY A 62 -18.41 17.39 8.17
N ASN A 63 -18.34 16.37 7.33
CA ASN A 63 -17.53 16.37 6.12
C ASN A 63 -18.39 15.88 4.95
N ASP A 64 -18.34 16.59 3.83
CA ASP A 64 -19.08 16.23 2.60
C ASP A 64 -18.30 15.21 1.74
N THR A 65 -17.07 14.86 2.15
CA THR A 65 -16.24 13.91 1.42
C THR A 65 -16.66 12.48 1.74
N THR A 66 -16.84 11.67 0.71
CA THR A 66 -17.04 10.23 0.82
C THR A 66 -15.69 9.51 0.82
N PHE A 67 -15.53 8.52 1.66
CA PHE A 67 -14.35 7.66 1.71
C PHE A 67 -14.72 6.22 1.35
N ARG A 68 -13.92 5.59 0.53
CA ARG A 68 -14.01 4.16 0.29
C ARG A 68 -13.29 3.43 1.43
N VAL A 69 -14.01 2.53 2.10
CA VAL A 69 -13.49 1.76 3.24
C VAL A 69 -13.60 0.28 2.94
N TYR A 70 -12.53 -0.46 3.17
CA TYR A 70 -12.44 -1.90 3.05
C TYR A 70 -12.31 -2.50 4.43
N LEU A 71 -13.18 -3.47 4.76
CA LEU A 71 -13.30 -3.97 6.12
C LEU A 71 -13.37 -5.50 6.16
N ASN A 72 -12.52 -6.09 6.99
CA ASN A 72 -12.72 -7.41 7.56
C ASN A 72 -13.07 -7.23 9.05
N PRO A 73 -14.33 -7.47 9.45
CA PRO A 73 -14.72 -7.30 10.83
C PRO A 73 -13.99 -8.26 11.77
N ALA A 74 -13.64 -7.78 12.96
CA ALA A 74 -13.15 -8.64 14.02
C ALA A 74 -14.30 -9.49 14.55
N VAL A 75 -14.07 -10.81 14.64
CA VAL A 75 -14.99 -11.72 15.30
C VAL A 75 -14.63 -11.77 16.78
N SER A 76 -15.50 -11.28 17.65
CA SER A 76 -15.29 -11.39 19.09
C SER A 76 -15.48 -12.82 19.55
N THR A 77 -14.39 -13.53 19.86
CA THR A 77 -14.45 -14.81 20.54
C THR A 77 -14.33 -14.62 22.05
N ILE A 78 -15.30 -15.16 22.77
CA ILE A 78 -15.31 -15.32 24.23
C ILE A 78 -15.27 -13.99 25.02
N GLY A 79 -16.43 -13.39 25.23
CA GLY A 79 -16.68 -12.49 26.37
C GLY A 79 -16.15 -11.05 26.24
N SER A 80 -15.40 -10.71 25.21
CA SER A 80 -15.04 -9.33 24.93
C SER A 80 -16.06 -8.69 23.97
N LYS A 81 -16.57 -7.53 24.36
CA LYS A 81 -17.57 -6.80 23.57
C LYS A 81 -16.96 -6.04 22.38
N HIS A 82 -15.64 -5.99 22.28
CA HIS A 82 -14.92 -5.22 21.30
C HIS A 82 -13.78 -6.05 20.71
N GLY A 83 -13.78 -6.19 19.39
CA GLY A 83 -12.66 -6.76 18.65
C GLY A 83 -11.53 -5.73 18.49
N ALA A 84 -10.29 -6.20 18.33
CA ALA A 84 -9.17 -5.36 17.96
C ALA A 84 -9.15 -5.17 16.45
N TYR A 85 -8.68 -4.00 16.01
CA TYR A 85 -8.56 -3.67 14.57
C TYR A 85 -7.18 -3.18 14.22
N LEU A 86 -6.67 -3.68 13.12
CA LEU A 86 -5.53 -3.10 12.40
C LEU A 86 -6.08 -2.07 11.41
N VAL A 87 -5.73 -0.80 11.63
CA VAL A 87 -6.10 0.29 10.72
C VAL A 87 -4.92 0.56 9.78
N CYS A 88 -5.18 0.47 8.48
CA CYS A 88 -4.17 0.57 7.44
C CYS A 88 -4.33 1.87 6.65
N HIS A 89 -3.27 2.67 6.58
CA HIS A 89 -3.17 3.89 5.81
C HIS A 89 -2.16 3.71 4.68
N HIS A 90 -2.58 3.92 3.43
CA HIS A 90 -1.69 3.78 2.27
C HIS A 90 -0.84 5.04 2.03
N GLY A 91 0.26 4.88 1.28
CA GLY A 91 1.11 5.97 0.83
C GLY A 91 0.61 6.62 -0.46
N GLY A 92 1.25 7.71 -0.88
CA GLY A 92 0.97 8.39 -2.13
C GLY A 92 1.07 7.46 -3.33
N GLY A 93 0.17 7.60 -4.31
CA GLY A 93 0.11 6.76 -5.51
C GLY A 93 -0.42 5.34 -5.29
N SER A 94 -1.00 5.07 -4.12
CA SER A 94 -1.53 3.77 -3.73
C SER A 94 -3.02 3.88 -3.38
N SER A 95 -3.64 2.79 -2.93
CA SER A 95 -5.02 2.74 -2.43
C SER A 95 -5.14 1.80 -1.24
N GLY A 96 -6.29 1.77 -0.60
CA GLY A 96 -6.59 0.81 0.48
C GLY A 96 -6.44 -0.65 0.05
N LEU A 97 -6.62 -0.96 -1.24
CA LEU A 97 -6.42 -2.29 -1.78
C LEU A 97 -4.96 -2.78 -1.74
N SER A 98 -3.98 -1.89 -1.52
CA SER A 98 -2.58 -2.29 -1.27
C SER A 98 -2.44 -3.24 -0.09
N PHE A 99 -3.40 -3.21 0.84
CA PHE A 99 -3.42 -4.07 2.02
C PHE A 99 -4.23 -5.37 1.83
N ALA A 100 -4.67 -5.68 0.61
CA ALA A 100 -5.51 -6.84 0.33
C ALA A 100 -4.87 -8.16 0.80
N ALA A 101 -3.61 -8.41 0.42
CA ALA A 101 -2.89 -9.60 0.84
C ALA A 101 -2.68 -9.65 2.36
N LEU A 102 -2.32 -8.51 2.97
CA LEU A 102 -2.18 -8.40 4.42
C LEU A 102 -3.50 -8.71 5.14
N ALA A 103 -4.61 -8.15 4.67
CA ALA A 103 -5.92 -8.38 5.25
C ALA A 103 -6.33 -9.86 5.25
N LYS A 104 -6.05 -10.56 4.15
CA LYS A 104 -6.28 -12.00 4.02
C LYS A 104 -5.44 -12.80 5.03
N GLU A 105 -4.15 -12.49 5.13
CA GLU A 105 -3.23 -13.17 6.05
C GLU A 105 -3.56 -12.91 7.52
N VAL A 106 -3.89 -11.66 7.88
CA VAL A 106 -4.31 -11.31 9.24
C VAL A 106 -5.56 -12.08 9.64
N LYS A 107 -6.57 -12.12 8.78
CA LYS A 107 -7.79 -12.89 9.02
C LYS A 107 -7.49 -14.38 9.24
N ALA A 108 -6.67 -14.97 8.36
CA ALA A 108 -6.32 -16.38 8.46
C ALA A 108 -5.53 -16.71 9.73
N LYS A 109 -4.52 -15.90 10.06
CA LYS A 109 -3.63 -16.16 11.21
C LYS A 109 -4.26 -15.85 12.56
N SER A 110 -5.15 -14.87 12.63
CA SER A 110 -5.86 -14.54 13.86
C SER A 110 -7.12 -15.37 14.09
N GLY A 111 -7.51 -16.23 13.13
CA GLY A 111 -8.81 -16.90 13.18
C GLY A 111 -9.99 -15.92 13.11
N GLY A 112 -9.78 -14.71 12.60
CA GLY A 112 -10.78 -13.65 12.54
C GLY A 112 -10.89 -12.78 13.80
N GLU A 113 -10.10 -13.02 14.83
CA GLU A 113 -10.14 -12.23 16.08
C GLU A 113 -9.64 -10.79 15.86
N LEU A 114 -8.69 -10.60 14.93
CA LEU A 114 -8.21 -9.28 14.54
C LEU A 114 -8.90 -8.84 13.25
N GLY A 115 -9.61 -7.71 13.33
CA GLY A 115 -10.19 -7.06 12.17
C GLY A 115 -9.15 -6.24 11.41
N VAL A 116 -9.43 -5.95 10.14
CA VAL A 116 -8.62 -5.06 9.32
C VAL A 116 -9.51 -4.01 8.69
N LEU A 117 -9.13 -2.75 8.83
CA LEU A 117 -9.76 -1.62 8.17
C LEU A 117 -8.71 -0.90 7.32
N ALA A 118 -8.96 -0.83 6.02
CA ALA A 118 -8.18 -0.02 5.09
C ALA A 118 -9.12 0.98 4.41
N TYR A 119 -8.61 2.11 3.95
CA TYR A 119 -9.43 3.11 3.28
C TYR A 119 -8.61 3.83 2.21
N ASP A 120 -9.32 4.41 1.23
CA ASP A 120 -8.72 5.28 0.23
C ASP A 120 -8.65 6.70 0.77
N CYS A 121 -7.45 7.30 0.73
CA CYS A 121 -7.26 8.70 1.06
C CYS A 121 -7.88 9.57 -0.03
N ARG A 122 -8.25 10.80 0.31
CA ARG A 122 -8.81 11.77 -0.65
C ARG A 122 -7.92 11.87 -1.90
N GLY A 123 -8.53 11.85 -3.08
CA GLY A 123 -7.84 11.90 -4.36
C GLY A 123 -7.07 10.62 -4.73
N HIS A 124 -7.37 9.49 -4.06
CA HIS A 124 -6.77 8.19 -4.34
C HIS A 124 -7.85 7.12 -4.47
N GLY A 125 -7.46 5.98 -5.06
CA GLY A 125 -8.37 4.85 -5.25
C GLY A 125 -9.45 5.14 -6.29
N GLU A 126 -10.68 4.68 -6.02
CA GLU A 126 -11.82 4.86 -6.92
C GLU A 126 -12.47 6.25 -6.82
N PHE A 127 -12.08 7.05 -5.83
CA PHE A 127 -12.61 8.39 -5.63
C PHE A 127 -11.59 9.45 -6.05
N LEU A 128 -11.73 9.89 -7.29
CA LEU A 128 -11.09 11.08 -7.84
C LEU A 128 -12.13 12.20 -7.75
N ASP A 129 -12.03 13.04 -6.73
CA ASP A 129 -12.71 14.34 -6.68
C ASP A 129 -11.90 15.40 -7.43
#